data_1568431b77e17348baf70ce09bc6b36e
#
_entry.id   1568431b77e17348baf70ce09bc6b36e
#
_cell.length_a   1.000
_cell.length_b   1.000
_cell.length_c   1.000
_cell.angle_alpha   90.00
_cell.angle_beta   90.00
_cell.angle_gamma   90.00
#
_symmetry.space_group_name_H-M   'P 1'
#
loop_
_entity.id
_entity.type
_entity.pdbx_description
1 polymer ?
#
loop_
_entity_poly.entity_id
_entity_poly.type
_entity_poly.pdbx_seq_one_letter_code
_entity_poly.pdbx_strand_id
1 'polypeptide(L)'
;KEDSDFVPVPKNFDFARCMELASDLKNREQHKIDEFKAGYYHFKEKGQYTLASFLLHQAMELTYRYLELLVVAKERITHSIRCHHLFMKEISSLYAPIFDEDDPDDILLLELLDDIYRSTRYKNHFEIDPSVLTQLEVKMELLHQNGEQMFTHIRSSFEQYHRENQPLIEQATYPPA
;
A
#
# COMPACT_ATOMS: atom_id res chain seq x y z
N LYS A 1 -18.11 26.37 18.43
CA LYS A 1 -17.28 26.94 17.30
C LYS A 1 -16.40 25.79 16.86
N GLU A 2 -16.85 25.07 15.85
CA GLU A 2 -16.02 24.11 15.12
C GLU A 2 -15.04 24.93 14.29
N ASP A 3 -13.76 24.89 14.66
CA ASP A 3 -12.69 25.34 13.78
C ASP A 3 -12.65 24.31 12.64
N SER A 4 -13.21 24.69 11.50
CA SER A 4 -12.99 23.92 10.28
C SER A 4 -11.50 24.05 9.95
N ASP A 5 -10.78 22.93 9.98
CA ASP A 5 -9.41 22.84 9.51
C ASP A 5 -9.36 23.15 8.00
N PHE A 6 -9.36 24.46 7.71
CA PHE A 6 -9.22 24.94 6.34
C PHE A 6 -7.77 24.76 5.91
N VAL A 7 -7.51 23.71 5.17
CA VAL A 7 -6.25 23.54 4.47
C VAL A 7 -6.30 24.40 3.21
N PRO A 8 -5.53 25.50 3.13
CA PRO A 8 -5.55 26.35 1.94
C PRO A 8 -5.00 25.58 0.75
N VAL A 9 -5.84 25.41 -0.27
CA VAL A 9 -5.38 24.85 -1.54
C VAL A 9 -4.47 25.87 -2.23
N PRO A 10 -3.28 25.46 -2.70
CA PRO A 10 -2.40 26.33 -3.45
C PRO A 10 -3.15 26.94 -4.64
N LYS A 11 -3.01 28.26 -4.87
CA LYS A 11 -3.69 28.98 -5.97
C LYS A 11 -3.41 28.40 -7.36
N ASN A 12 -2.38 27.55 -7.50
CA ASN A 12 -1.96 26.91 -8.73
C ASN A 12 -1.96 25.38 -8.59
N PHE A 13 -2.94 24.80 -7.90
CA PHE A 13 -3.05 23.36 -7.78
C PHE A 13 -3.49 22.75 -9.12
N ASP A 14 -2.56 22.09 -9.81
CA ASP A 14 -2.83 21.37 -11.05
C ASP A 14 -3.36 19.96 -10.73
N PHE A 15 -4.67 19.88 -10.63
CA PHE A 15 -5.39 18.65 -10.35
C PHE A 15 -5.13 17.57 -11.41
N ALA A 16 -5.16 17.94 -12.70
CA ALA A 16 -4.95 16.99 -13.79
C ALA A 16 -3.55 16.37 -13.70
N ARG A 17 -2.55 17.19 -13.39
CA ARG A 17 -1.18 16.71 -13.21
C ARG A 17 -1.02 15.82 -11.98
N CYS A 18 -1.69 16.11 -10.88
CA CYS A 18 -1.68 15.26 -9.70
C CYS A 18 -2.29 13.88 -9.99
N MET A 19 -3.40 13.83 -10.72
CA MET A 19 -4.04 12.58 -11.11
C MET A 19 -3.21 11.76 -12.11
N GLU A 20 -2.55 12.42 -13.03
CA GLU A 20 -1.59 11.79 -13.95
C GLU A 20 -0.44 11.14 -13.17
N LEU A 21 0.20 11.89 -12.27
CA LEU A 21 1.29 11.38 -11.42
C LEU A 21 0.87 10.20 -10.54
N ALA A 22 -0.32 10.26 -9.95
CA ALA A 22 -0.85 9.15 -9.13
C ALA A 22 -1.11 7.89 -9.99
N SER A 23 -1.60 8.07 -11.21
CA SER A 23 -1.85 6.98 -12.16
C SER A 23 -0.53 6.37 -12.66
N ASP A 24 0.46 7.20 -12.97
CA ASP A 24 1.80 6.75 -13.37
C ASP A 24 2.51 5.99 -12.25
N LEU A 25 2.41 6.51 -11.01
CA LEU A 25 2.92 5.81 -9.83
C LEU A 25 2.27 4.43 -9.69
N LYS A 26 0.92 4.37 -9.76
CA LYS A 26 0.20 3.11 -9.68
C LYS A 26 0.67 2.12 -10.74
N ASN A 27 0.68 2.51 -12.00
CA ASN A 27 1.06 1.62 -13.10
C ASN A 27 2.47 1.07 -12.96
N ARG A 28 3.42 1.93 -12.55
CA ARG A 28 4.81 1.54 -12.36
C ARG A 28 5.00 0.58 -11.18
N GLU A 29 4.39 0.86 -10.04
CA GLU A 29 4.56 0.03 -8.85
C GLU A 29 3.74 -1.25 -8.96
N GLN A 30 2.53 -1.20 -9.54
CA GLN A 30 1.70 -2.38 -9.78
C GLN A 30 2.42 -3.43 -10.63
N HIS A 31 3.10 -3.01 -11.70
CA HIS A 31 3.86 -3.94 -12.53
C HIS A 31 4.89 -4.74 -11.73
N LYS A 32 5.67 -4.07 -10.86
CA LYS A 32 6.63 -4.74 -9.99
C LYS A 32 5.97 -5.69 -8.99
N ILE A 33 4.87 -5.25 -8.36
CA ILE A 33 4.11 -6.06 -7.42
C ILE A 33 3.62 -7.34 -8.11
N ASP A 34 3.07 -7.21 -9.32
CA ASP A 34 2.55 -8.35 -10.10
C ASP A 34 3.66 -9.34 -10.48
N GLU A 35 4.87 -8.86 -10.81
CA GLU A 35 6.03 -9.73 -11.06
C GLU A 35 6.43 -10.54 -9.83
N PHE A 36 6.46 -9.93 -8.63
CA PHE A 36 6.74 -10.64 -7.38
C PHE A 36 5.62 -11.62 -7.02
N LYS A 37 4.35 -11.26 -7.22
CA LYS A 37 3.21 -12.16 -7.04
C LYS A 37 3.28 -13.35 -8.00
N ALA A 38 3.55 -13.12 -9.26
CA ALA A 38 3.71 -14.20 -10.24
C ALA A 38 4.84 -15.15 -9.87
N GLY A 39 5.97 -14.60 -9.41
CA GLY A 39 7.09 -15.40 -8.88
C GLY A 39 6.69 -16.20 -7.65
N TYR A 40 5.94 -15.62 -6.72
CA TYR A 40 5.40 -16.31 -5.55
C TYR A 40 4.60 -17.55 -5.96
N TYR A 41 3.60 -17.40 -6.82
CA TYR A 41 2.76 -18.51 -7.27
C TYR A 41 3.57 -19.59 -7.99
N HIS A 42 4.48 -19.20 -8.88
CA HIS A 42 5.34 -20.13 -9.60
C HIS A 42 6.20 -21.01 -8.68
N PHE A 43 6.83 -20.44 -7.66
CA PHE A 43 7.67 -21.21 -6.74
C PHE A 43 6.84 -21.99 -5.71
N LYS A 44 5.67 -21.50 -5.31
CA LYS A 44 4.71 -22.25 -4.49
C LYS A 44 4.26 -23.54 -5.18
N GLU A 45 3.89 -23.45 -6.47
CA GLU A 45 3.51 -24.64 -7.28
C GLU A 45 4.62 -25.68 -7.40
N LYS A 46 5.87 -25.23 -7.39
CA LYS A 46 7.05 -26.12 -7.39
C LYS A 46 7.43 -26.68 -6.02
N GLY A 47 6.71 -26.35 -4.97
CA GLY A 47 7.05 -26.74 -3.60
C GLY A 47 8.29 -26.03 -3.04
N GLN A 48 8.75 -24.94 -3.67
CA GLN A 48 9.90 -24.15 -3.22
C GLN A 48 9.45 -23.04 -2.27
N TYR A 49 8.92 -23.46 -1.11
CA TYR A 49 8.19 -22.59 -0.20
C TYR A 49 9.04 -21.47 0.43
N THR A 50 10.33 -21.73 0.66
CA THR A 50 11.26 -20.70 1.17
C THR A 50 11.41 -19.54 0.20
N LEU A 51 11.60 -19.82 -1.10
CA LEU A 51 11.70 -18.76 -2.11
C LEU A 51 10.35 -18.08 -2.35
N ALA A 52 9.26 -18.88 -2.35
CA ALA A 52 7.91 -18.33 -2.44
C ALA A 52 7.63 -17.34 -1.30
N SER A 53 7.95 -17.69 -0.05
CA SER A 53 7.73 -16.80 1.10
C SER A 53 8.50 -15.49 0.99
N PHE A 54 9.72 -15.52 0.48
CA PHE A 54 10.48 -14.30 0.23
C PHE A 54 9.82 -13.40 -0.82
N LEU A 55 9.33 -13.98 -1.93
CA LEU A 55 8.65 -13.23 -2.99
C LEU A 55 7.30 -12.67 -2.53
N LEU A 56 6.57 -13.41 -1.69
CA LEU A 56 5.36 -12.91 -1.03
C LEU A 56 5.67 -11.70 -0.14
N HIS A 57 6.71 -11.81 0.70
CA HIS A 57 7.15 -10.67 1.52
C HIS A 57 7.47 -9.45 0.65
N GLN A 58 8.21 -9.62 -0.45
CA GLN A 58 8.55 -8.52 -1.36
C GLN A 58 7.31 -7.91 -2.02
N ALA A 59 6.33 -8.72 -2.44
CA ALA A 59 5.08 -8.21 -2.98
C ALA A 59 4.32 -7.36 -1.95
N MET A 60 4.25 -7.82 -0.70
CA MET A 60 3.60 -7.06 0.38
C MET A 60 4.34 -5.77 0.72
N GLU A 61 5.68 -5.82 0.83
CA GLU A 61 6.51 -4.64 1.10
C GLU A 61 6.29 -3.57 0.03
N LEU A 62 6.37 -3.94 -1.26
CA LEU A 62 6.16 -3.01 -2.37
C LEU A 62 4.74 -2.44 -2.39
N THR A 63 3.72 -3.25 -2.04
CA THR A 63 2.35 -2.76 -1.94
C THR A 63 2.21 -1.69 -0.86
N TYR A 64 2.75 -1.92 0.35
CA TYR A 64 2.74 -0.91 1.41
C TYR A 64 3.49 0.36 1.01
N ARG A 65 4.68 0.24 0.44
CA ARG A 65 5.48 1.40 -0.01
C ARG A 65 4.76 2.21 -1.08
N TYR A 66 4.11 1.55 -2.04
CA TYR A 66 3.25 2.21 -3.01
C TYR A 66 2.12 3.01 -2.33
N LEU A 67 1.44 2.40 -1.36
CA LEU A 67 0.35 3.05 -0.63
C LEU A 67 0.82 4.24 0.21
N GLU A 68 1.98 4.14 0.85
CA GLU A 68 2.61 5.24 1.57
C GLU A 68 2.93 6.41 0.64
N LEU A 69 3.51 6.14 -0.54
CA LEU A 69 3.76 7.15 -1.56
C LEU A 69 2.48 7.81 -2.05
N LEU A 70 1.42 7.00 -2.25
CA LEU A 70 0.14 7.48 -2.74
C LEU A 70 -0.55 8.42 -1.73
N VAL A 71 -0.49 8.10 -0.44
CA VAL A 71 -1.26 8.81 0.61
C VAL A 71 -0.48 9.96 1.23
N VAL A 72 0.82 9.76 1.51
CA VAL A 72 1.65 10.76 2.21
C VAL A 72 2.82 11.27 1.38
N ALA A 73 2.94 10.87 0.11
CA ALA A 73 4.01 11.21 -0.81
C ALA A 73 5.43 10.88 -0.29
N LYS A 74 5.52 9.92 0.64
CA LYS A 74 6.77 9.47 1.26
C LYS A 74 6.67 8.02 1.69
N GLU A 75 7.60 7.19 1.21
CA GLU A 75 7.74 5.81 1.66
C GLU A 75 8.64 5.69 2.88
N ARG A 76 8.42 4.66 3.68
CA ARG A 76 9.32 4.28 4.77
C ARG A 76 10.47 3.44 4.23
N ILE A 77 11.68 3.73 4.68
CA ILE A 77 12.88 2.95 4.33
C ILE A 77 13.06 1.85 5.38
N THR A 78 12.28 0.79 5.24
CA THR A 78 12.34 -0.40 6.11
C THR A 78 11.92 -1.62 5.32
N HIS A 79 12.31 -2.81 5.77
CA HIS A 79 11.82 -4.10 5.26
C HIS A 79 10.85 -4.77 6.24
N SER A 80 10.47 -4.08 7.32
CA SER A 80 9.52 -4.58 8.30
C SER A 80 8.09 -4.36 7.82
N ILE A 81 7.40 -5.43 7.49
CA ILE A 81 5.97 -5.41 7.14
C ILE A 81 5.15 -4.87 8.32
N ARG A 82 5.54 -5.22 9.55
CA ARG A 82 4.91 -4.71 10.77
C ARG A 82 4.96 -3.18 10.84
N CYS A 83 6.12 -2.57 10.56
CA CYS A 83 6.26 -1.10 10.58
C CYS A 83 5.39 -0.43 9.51
N HIS A 84 5.31 -1.00 8.32
CA HIS A 84 4.43 -0.51 7.25
C HIS A 84 2.96 -0.65 7.63
N HIS A 85 2.56 -1.83 8.13
CA HIS A 85 1.19 -2.13 8.52
C HIS A 85 0.68 -1.17 9.61
N LEU A 86 1.42 -1.02 10.70
CA LEU A 86 1.06 -0.12 11.80
C LEU A 86 0.89 1.33 11.31
N PHE A 87 1.78 1.78 10.43
CA PHE A 87 1.66 3.11 9.86
C PHE A 87 0.41 3.28 8.99
N MET A 88 0.13 2.34 8.10
CA MET A 88 -1.06 2.42 7.24
C MET A 88 -2.38 2.29 8.01
N LYS A 89 -2.39 1.52 9.09
CA LYS A 89 -3.52 1.40 10.01
C LYS A 89 -3.86 2.75 10.69
N GLU A 90 -2.86 3.54 11.07
CA GLU A 90 -3.06 4.90 11.61
C GLU A 90 -3.66 5.87 10.57
N ILE A 91 -3.37 5.64 9.29
CA ILE A 91 -3.90 6.49 8.20
C ILE A 91 -5.33 6.10 7.84
N SER A 92 -5.65 4.80 7.83
CA SER A 92 -6.97 4.31 7.44
C SER A 92 -7.32 3.00 8.13
N SER A 93 -8.52 2.96 8.75
CA SER A 93 -9.08 1.74 9.36
C SER A 93 -9.29 0.59 8.36
N LEU A 94 -9.21 0.85 7.05
CA LEU A 94 -9.26 -0.16 6.00
C LEU A 94 -8.14 -1.22 6.15
N TYR A 95 -7.01 -0.85 6.75
CA TYR A 95 -5.87 -1.74 6.92
C TYR A 95 -5.88 -2.55 8.22
N ALA A 96 -6.66 -2.12 9.23
CA ALA A 96 -6.73 -2.82 10.52
C ALA A 96 -7.06 -4.33 10.41
N PRO A 97 -8.00 -4.78 9.53
CA PRO A 97 -8.36 -6.19 9.42
C PRO A 97 -7.32 -7.06 8.70
N ILE A 98 -6.25 -6.48 8.11
CA ILE A 98 -5.22 -7.29 7.43
C ILE A 98 -4.47 -8.11 8.47
N PHE A 99 -4.03 -7.48 9.56
CA PHE A 99 -3.48 -8.13 10.74
C PHE A 99 -4.15 -7.52 11.97
N ASP A 100 -4.97 -8.31 12.63
CA ASP A 100 -5.66 -7.91 13.84
C ASP A 100 -4.71 -8.04 15.05
N GLU A 101 -4.45 -6.93 15.74
CA GLU A 101 -3.58 -6.93 16.93
C GLU A 101 -4.21 -7.64 18.14
N ASP A 102 -5.51 -7.89 18.11
CA ASP A 102 -6.22 -8.64 19.15
C ASP A 102 -6.26 -10.16 18.84
N ASP A 103 -5.84 -10.56 17.61
CA ASP A 103 -5.72 -11.96 17.20
C ASP A 103 -4.25 -12.45 17.33
N PRO A 104 -3.99 -13.39 18.28
CA PRO A 104 -2.64 -13.94 18.46
C PRO A 104 -2.06 -14.60 17.20
N ASP A 105 -2.88 -15.20 16.34
CA ASP A 105 -2.42 -15.85 15.12
C ASP A 105 -1.96 -14.80 14.10
N ASP A 106 -2.66 -13.69 13.98
CA ASP A 106 -2.28 -12.56 13.11
C ASP A 106 -0.99 -11.89 13.59
N ILE A 107 -0.79 -11.75 14.91
CA ILE A 107 0.46 -11.25 15.49
C ILE A 107 1.63 -12.16 15.09
N LEU A 108 1.46 -13.49 15.22
CA LEU A 108 2.50 -14.45 14.85
C LEU A 108 2.80 -14.43 13.34
N LEU A 109 1.79 -14.28 12.49
CA LEU A 109 1.98 -14.14 11.04
C LEU A 109 2.78 -12.88 10.69
N LEU A 110 2.51 -11.78 11.37
CA LEU A 110 3.21 -10.51 11.15
C LEU A 110 4.67 -10.56 11.62
N GLU A 111 4.95 -11.22 12.76
CA GLU A 111 6.31 -11.49 13.24
C GLU A 111 7.08 -12.40 12.28
N LEU A 112 6.41 -13.44 11.76
CA LEU A 112 7.00 -14.35 10.79
C LEU A 112 7.36 -13.64 9.49
N LEU A 113 6.53 -12.70 9.00
CA LEU A 113 6.84 -11.91 7.81
C LEU A 113 8.14 -11.12 7.98
N ASP A 114 8.34 -10.47 9.13
CA ASP A 114 9.59 -9.76 9.42
C ASP A 114 10.79 -10.71 9.51
N ASP A 115 10.56 -11.95 9.97
CA ASP A 115 11.60 -12.99 10.06
C ASP A 115 11.92 -13.63 8.70
N ILE A 116 10.95 -13.76 7.80
CA ILE A 116 11.15 -14.27 6.43
C ILE A 116 12.22 -13.48 5.71
N TYR A 117 12.14 -12.15 5.71
CA TYR A 117 13.12 -11.29 5.05
C TYR A 117 14.55 -11.53 5.52
N ARG A 118 14.74 -11.65 6.84
CA ARG A 118 16.05 -11.90 7.44
C ARG A 118 16.52 -13.33 7.23
N SER A 119 15.63 -14.30 7.43
CA SER A 119 15.95 -15.70 7.44
C SER A 119 16.29 -16.24 6.05
N THR A 120 15.57 -15.82 5.01
CA THR A 120 15.84 -16.24 3.62
C THR A 120 17.16 -15.72 3.09
N ARG A 121 17.69 -14.63 3.63
CA ARG A 121 18.96 -14.02 3.20
C ARG A 121 20.19 -14.48 3.98
N TYR A 122 19.99 -14.78 5.27
CA TYR A 122 21.13 -14.93 6.21
C TYR A 122 21.20 -16.26 6.92
N LYS A 123 20.12 -17.08 6.87
CA LYS A 123 20.12 -18.41 7.49
C LYS A 123 20.33 -19.49 6.41
N ASN A 124 21.20 -20.45 6.68
CA ASN A 124 21.49 -21.57 5.78
C ASN A 124 20.29 -22.54 5.63
N HIS A 125 19.42 -22.60 6.63
CA HIS A 125 18.23 -23.44 6.65
C HIS A 125 17.06 -22.63 7.21
N PHE A 126 16.16 -22.29 6.33
CA PHE A 126 14.87 -21.69 6.68
C PHE A 126 13.78 -22.46 5.91
N GLU A 127 12.85 -23.00 6.64
CA GLU A 127 11.68 -23.70 6.08
C GLU A 127 10.43 -23.03 6.60
N ILE A 128 9.40 -22.98 5.76
CA ILE A 128 8.09 -22.48 6.11
C ILE A 128 7.03 -23.54 5.83
N ASP A 129 6.10 -23.69 6.77
CA ASP A 129 4.98 -24.62 6.58
C ASP A 129 4.06 -24.10 5.44
N PRO A 130 3.69 -24.97 4.47
CA PRO A 130 2.80 -24.57 3.38
C PRO A 130 1.43 -24.05 3.83
N SER A 131 0.92 -24.49 4.97
CA SER A 131 -0.36 -23.99 5.52
C SER A 131 -0.24 -22.56 6.00
N VAL A 132 0.86 -22.21 6.65
CA VAL A 132 1.18 -20.85 7.09
C VAL A 132 1.40 -19.92 5.88
N LEU A 133 2.09 -20.43 4.85
CA LEU A 133 2.29 -19.68 3.60
C LEU A 133 0.94 -19.38 2.93
N THR A 134 -0.02 -20.28 3.01
CA THR A 134 -1.39 -20.05 2.49
C THR A 134 -2.14 -18.98 3.29
N GLN A 135 -1.97 -18.92 4.61
CA GLN A 135 -2.53 -17.86 5.43
C GLN A 135 -1.94 -16.49 5.07
N LEU A 136 -0.62 -16.43 4.89
CA LEU A 136 0.06 -15.20 4.45
C LEU A 136 -0.39 -14.75 3.06
N GLU A 137 -0.69 -15.69 2.14
CA GLU A 137 -1.26 -15.38 0.84
C GLU A 137 -2.61 -14.66 0.95
N VAL A 138 -3.49 -15.11 1.86
CA VAL A 138 -4.77 -14.44 2.11
C VAL A 138 -4.54 -12.99 2.57
N LYS A 139 -3.56 -12.76 3.45
CA LYS A 139 -3.21 -11.41 3.91
C LYS A 139 -2.64 -10.54 2.78
N MET A 140 -1.81 -11.10 1.92
CA MET A 140 -1.28 -10.43 0.73
C MET A 140 -2.40 -10.00 -0.22
N GLU A 141 -3.33 -10.89 -0.52
CA GLU A 141 -4.45 -10.58 -1.42
C GLU A 141 -5.39 -9.54 -0.81
N LEU A 142 -5.66 -9.61 0.49
CA LEU A 142 -6.46 -8.60 1.19
C LEU A 142 -5.79 -7.22 1.17
N LEU A 143 -4.47 -7.16 1.41
CA LEU A 143 -3.69 -5.93 1.30
C LEU A 143 -3.80 -5.33 -0.10
N HIS A 144 -3.67 -6.15 -1.13
CA HIS A 144 -3.77 -5.70 -2.52
C HIS A 144 -5.16 -5.15 -2.84
N GLN A 145 -6.23 -5.86 -2.44
CA GLN A 145 -7.63 -5.40 -2.63
C GLN A 145 -7.88 -4.07 -1.92
N ASN A 146 -7.41 -3.93 -0.69
CA ASN A 146 -7.54 -2.69 0.07
C ASN A 146 -6.75 -1.54 -0.57
N GLY A 147 -5.62 -1.84 -1.19
CA GLY A 147 -4.84 -0.88 -1.98
C GLY A 147 -5.60 -0.36 -3.19
N GLU A 148 -6.28 -1.22 -3.93
CA GLU A 148 -7.14 -0.84 -5.06
C GLU A 148 -8.32 0.03 -4.61
N GLN A 149 -8.94 -0.31 -3.49
CA GLN A 149 -10.02 0.50 -2.90
C GLN A 149 -9.52 1.90 -2.49
N MET A 150 -8.36 1.97 -1.85
CA MET A 150 -7.74 3.24 -1.44
C MET A 150 -7.44 4.13 -2.66
N PHE A 151 -6.82 3.59 -3.70
CA PHE A 151 -6.57 4.34 -4.94
C PHE A 151 -7.85 4.89 -5.54
N THR A 152 -8.90 4.06 -5.64
CA THR A 152 -10.20 4.45 -6.17
C THR A 152 -10.86 5.54 -5.31
N HIS A 153 -10.77 5.41 -3.99
CA HIS A 153 -11.30 6.42 -3.06
C HIS A 153 -10.59 7.76 -3.22
N ILE A 154 -9.25 7.76 -3.23
CA ILE A 154 -8.45 8.98 -3.41
C ILE A 154 -8.80 9.65 -4.73
N ARG A 155 -8.84 8.89 -5.82
CA ARG A 155 -9.19 9.39 -7.14
C ARG A 155 -10.58 10.06 -7.14
N SER A 156 -11.59 9.37 -6.62
CA SER A 156 -12.97 9.90 -6.57
C SER A 156 -13.07 11.16 -5.70
N SER A 157 -12.37 11.20 -4.56
CA SER A 157 -12.33 12.36 -3.68
C SER A 157 -11.69 13.56 -4.36
N PHE A 158 -10.60 13.36 -5.10
CA PHE A 158 -9.96 14.42 -5.87
C PHE A 158 -10.84 14.92 -7.02
N GLU A 159 -11.50 14.03 -7.76
CA GLU A 159 -12.43 14.39 -8.84
C GLU A 159 -13.63 15.18 -8.32
N GLN A 160 -14.16 14.81 -7.16
CA GLN A 160 -15.23 15.55 -6.50
C GLN A 160 -14.76 16.94 -6.07
N TYR A 161 -13.62 17.01 -5.38
CA TYR A 161 -13.04 18.26 -4.94
C TYR A 161 -12.79 19.23 -6.11
N HIS A 162 -12.26 18.73 -7.22
CA HIS A 162 -12.04 19.53 -8.43
C HIS A 162 -13.35 20.11 -8.97
N ARG A 163 -14.41 19.30 -9.09
CA ARG A 163 -15.72 19.75 -9.57
C ARG A 163 -16.32 20.83 -8.69
N GLU A 164 -16.23 20.68 -7.37
CA GLU A 164 -16.80 21.61 -6.39
C GLU A 164 -16.05 22.95 -6.37
N ASN A 165 -14.76 22.95 -6.67
CA ASN A 165 -13.91 24.15 -6.59
C ASN A 165 -13.53 24.75 -7.96
N GLN A 166 -13.94 24.15 -9.07
CA GLN A 166 -13.64 24.64 -10.42
C GLN A 166 -14.02 26.14 -10.62
N PRO A 167 -15.18 26.64 -10.17
CA PRO A 167 -15.53 28.05 -10.32
C PRO A 167 -14.58 29.01 -9.58
N LEU A 168 -14.01 28.58 -8.45
CA LEU A 168 -13.06 29.37 -7.66
C LEU A 168 -11.67 29.39 -8.32
N ILE A 169 -11.27 28.29 -8.95
CA ILE A 169 -10.00 28.17 -9.67
C ILE A 169 -10.02 29.06 -10.92
N GLU A 170 -11.12 29.04 -11.68
CA GLU A 170 -11.30 29.89 -12.88
C GLU A 170 -11.31 31.39 -12.54
N GLN A 171 -11.94 31.81 -11.44
CA GLN A 171 -11.91 33.19 -10.97
C GLN A 171 -10.52 33.64 -10.49
N ALA A 172 -9.70 32.73 -9.97
CA ALA A 172 -8.34 33.04 -9.52
C ALA A 172 -7.34 33.17 -10.69
N THR A 173 -7.63 32.57 -11.84
CA THR A 173 -6.78 32.60 -13.05
C THR A 173 -7.04 33.81 -13.94
N TYR A 174 -8.20 34.46 -13.81
CA TYR A 174 -8.55 35.67 -14.54
C TYR A 174 -8.93 36.78 -13.53
N PRO A 175 -7.99 37.67 -13.12
CA PRO A 175 -8.37 38.83 -12.37
C PRO A 175 -9.33 39.69 -13.22
N PRO A 176 -10.38 40.27 -12.63
CA PRO A 176 -11.29 41.16 -13.37
C PRO A 176 -10.51 42.34 -13.96
N ALA A 177 -10.78 42.62 -15.23
CA ALA A 177 -10.20 43.70 -15.98
C ALA A 177 -10.54 45.08 -15.36
#